data_53d2ba1e03943ea03469bf1c7dc79eaf
#
_entry.id   53d2ba1e03943ea03469bf1c7dc79eaf
#
_cell.length_a   1.000
_cell.length_b   1.000
_cell.length_c   1.000
_cell.angle_alpha   90.00
_cell.angle_beta   90.00
_cell.angle_gamma   90.00
#
_symmetry.space_group_name_H-M   'P 1'
#
loop_
_entity.id
_entity.type
_entity.pdbx_description
1 polymer ?
#
loop_
_entity_poly.entity_id
_entity_poly.type
_entity_poly.pdbx_seq_one_letter_code
_entity_poly.pdbx_strand_id
1 'polypeptide(L)'
;MIEKEKNKEIKDISVPYLSDSILEKEIKIVLDLMTKSIQMIETKYESNVIDPFTTLFEKIIFSDDNNDKWKKKEFQRQLQKTLANHIGRFHQNLLCSLQDCKEPDERGTDLICSKKKIFAEIKNKWNSTNADSLAGSYDKLEKALSSNPTFKGYFVTIIPNNSENYCTPLITTKNKKKSQWRKPRKNIMEINAEFFYEKLTNEKNLLKSIYYRIPNIVKNIDSNKKDLLDNIEKDTSFNYFLLKALGNFED
;
A
#
# COMPACT_ATOMS: atom_id res chain seq x y z
N MET A 1 -24.68 9.51 -16.29
CA MET A 1 -24.57 8.58 -17.42
C MET A 1 -23.12 8.43 -17.88
N ILE A 2 -22.41 9.51 -18.14
CA ILE A 2 -21.00 9.54 -18.59
C ILE A 2 -20.03 8.84 -17.61
N GLU A 3 -20.21 9.04 -16.30
CA GLU A 3 -19.38 8.40 -15.26
C GLU A 3 -19.59 6.86 -15.17
N LYS A 4 -20.82 6.38 -15.44
CA LYS A 4 -21.12 4.95 -15.45
C LYS A 4 -20.54 4.25 -16.67
N GLU A 5 -20.46 4.93 -17.81
CA GLU A 5 -19.85 4.39 -19.04
C GLU A 5 -18.33 4.35 -18.93
N LYS A 6 -17.68 5.43 -18.43
CA LYS A 6 -16.23 5.44 -18.13
C LYS A 6 -15.85 4.32 -17.15
N ASN A 7 -16.61 4.11 -16.08
CA ASN A 7 -16.37 3.02 -15.13
C ASN A 7 -16.55 1.62 -15.72
N LYS A 8 -17.32 1.46 -16.79
CA LYS A 8 -17.52 0.18 -17.49
C LYS A 8 -16.35 -0.13 -18.42
N GLU A 9 -15.82 0.87 -19.12
CA GLU A 9 -14.61 0.72 -19.96
C GLU A 9 -13.37 0.37 -19.14
N ILE A 10 -13.24 0.90 -17.92
CA ILE A 10 -12.09 0.63 -17.03
C ILE A 10 -12.11 -0.81 -16.47
N LYS A 11 -13.30 -1.42 -16.33
CA LYS A 11 -13.45 -2.83 -15.88
C LYS A 11 -12.94 -3.85 -16.89
N ASP A 12 -12.89 -3.49 -18.16
CA ASP A 12 -12.48 -4.38 -19.26
C ASP A 12 -11.05 -4.12 -19.77
N ILE A 13 -10.28 -3.22 -19.11
CA ILE A 13 -8.88 -3.01 -19.48
C ILE A 13 -8.09 -4.27 -19.13
N SER A 14 -7.83 -5.08 -20.15
CA SER A 14 -6.79 -6.11 -20.11
C SER A 14 -5.46 -5.42 -19.89
N VAL A 15 -4.90 -5.52 -18.68
CA VAL A 15 -3.61 -4.94 -18.36
C VAL A 15 -2.52 -5.93 -18.80
N PRO A 16 -1.80 -5.68 -19.90
CA PRO A 16 -0.85 -6.65 -20.46
C PRO A 16 0.30 -6.99 -19.52
N TYR A 17 0.53 -6.17 -18.48
CA TYR A 17 1.63 -6.32 -17.53
C TYR A 17 1.24 -6.99 -16.22
N LEU A 18 -0.07 -7.12 -15.90
CA LEU A 18 -0.55 -7.74 -14.67
C LEU A 18 -1.77 -8.63 -15.00
N SER A 19 -1.52 -9.90 -15.25
CA SER A 19 -2.58 -10.87 -15.56
C SER A 19 -3.55 -11.03 -14.38
N ASP A 20 -4.82 -11.38 -14.71
CA ASP A 20 -5.82 -11.69 -13.68
C ASP A 20 -5.37 -12.81 -12.75
N SER A 21 -4.63 -13.79 -13.27
CA SER A 21 -4.10 -14.89 -12.46
C SER A 21 -3.10 -14.44 -11.39
N ILE A 22 -2.26 -13.44 -11.67
CA ILE A 22 -1.34 -12.86 -10.70
C ILE A 22 -2.13 -12.09 -9.64
N LEU A 23 -3.06 -11.25 -10.07
CA LEU A 23 -3.90 -10.47 -9.16
C LEU A 23 -4.77 -11.37 -8.28
N GLU A 24 -5.38 -12.42 -8.86
CA GLU A 24 -6.13 -13.44 -8.13
C GLU A 24 -5.29 -14.14 -7.07
N LYS A 25 -4.06 -14.56 -7.43
CA LYS A 25 -3.12 -15.19 -6.49
C LYS A 25 -2.82 -14.27 -5.31
N GLU A 26 -2.46 -13.02 -5.56
CA GLU A 26 -2.10 -12.08 -4.49
C GLU A 26 -3.31 -11.70 -3.62
N ILE A 27 -4.50 -11.59 -4.19
CA ILE A 27 -5.75 -11.39 -3.44
C ILE A 27 -6.04 -12.61 -2.55
N LYS A 28 -5.92 -13.84 -3.06
CA LYS A 28 -6.09 -15.06 -2.26
C LYS A 28 -5.14 -15.07 -1.06
N ILE A 29 -3.87 -14.73 -1.28
CA ILE A 29 -2.88 -14.64 -0.19
C ILE A 29 -3.35 -13.66 0.91
N VAL A 30 -3.83 -12.48 0.53
CA VAL A 30 -4.33 -11.50 1.52
C VAL A 30 -5.54 -12.06 2.28
N LEU A 31 -6.52 -12.64 1.59
CA LEU A 31 -7.72 -13.21 2.21
C LEU A 31 -7.38 -14.34 3.17
N ASP A 32 -6.51 -15.28 2.78
CA ASP A 32 -6.07 -16.40 3.60
C ASP A 32 -5.29 -15.94 4.84
N LEU A 33 -4.38 -14.98 4.67
CA LEU A 33 -3.62 -14.42 5.79
C LEU A 33 -4.54 -13.67 6.76
N MET A 34 -5.53 -12.94 6.26
CA MET A 34 -6.50 -12.26 7.10
C MET A 34 -7.38 -13.24 7.87
N THR A 35 -7.87 -14.30 7.23
CA THR A 35 -8.65 -15.35 7.90
C THR A 35 -7.87 -16.00 9.04
N LYS A 36 -6.60 -16.36 8.79
CA LYS A 36 -5.71 -16.91 9.84
C LYS A 36 -5.45 -15.89 10.95
N SER A 37 -5.27 -14.61 10.61
CA SER A 37 -5.01 -13.55 11.58
C SER A 37 -6.21 -13.29 12.48
N ILE A 38 -7.45 -13.36 11.96
CA ILE A 38 -8.67 -13.25 12.75
C ILE A 38 -8.69 -14.36 13.81
N GLN A 39 -8.51 -15.63 13.40
CA GLN A 39 -8.48 -16.77 14.33
C GLN A 39 -7.38 -16.65 15.39
N MET A 40 -6.18 -16.19 15.00
CA MET A 40 -5.08 -15.98 15.93
C MET A 40 -5.38 -14.87 16.95
N ILE A 41 -5.95 -13.75 16.53
CA ILE A 41 -6.26 -12.64 17.41
C ILE A 41 -7.39 -13.03 18.37
N GLU A 42 -8.41 -13.77 17.91
CA GLU A 42 -9.51 -14.28 18.76
C GLU A 42 -9.00 -15.18 19.88
N THR A 43 -8.01 -16.04 19.58
CA THR A 43 -7.49 -17.02 20.55
C THR A 43 -6.35 -16.49 21.42
N LYS A 44 -5.61 -15.48 20.95
CA LYS A 44 -4.37 -15.00 21.56
C LYS A 44 -4.28 -13.47 21.64
N TYR A 45 -5.43 -12.77 21.76
CA TYR A 45 -5.41 -11.30 21.78
C TYR A 45 -4.53 -10.73 22.90
N GLU A 46 -4.42 -11.43 24.04
CA GLU A 46 -3.59 -11.06 25.18
C GLU A 46 -2.07 -11.27 24.97
N SER A 47 -1.68 -12.00 23.91
CA SER A 47 -0.25 -12.18 23.57
C SER A 47 0.40 -10.92 23.03
N ASN A 48 -0.38 -9.94 22.58
CA ASN A 48 0.13 -8.64 22.20
C ASN A 48 0.38 -7.77 23.45
N VAL A 49 1.43 -6.96 23.42
CA VAL A 49 1.66 -5.97 24.47
C VAL A 49 0.57 -4.90 24.38
N ILE A 50 -0.31 -4.89 25.39
CA ILE A 50 -1.35 -3.89 25.55
C ILE A 50 -0.80 -2.83 26.50
N ASP A 51 -0.82 -1.57 26.07
CA ASP A 51 -0.39 -0.45 26.92
C ASP A 51 -1.48 -0.13 27.96
N PRO A 52 -1.22 -0.38 29.27
CA PRO A 52 -2.23 -0.16 30.31
C PRO A 52 -2.57 1.33 30.49
N PHE A 53 -1.63 2.25 30.22
CA PHE A 53 -1.90 3.69 30.33
C PHE A 53 -2.83 4.16 29.21
N THR A 54 -2.58 3.76 27.97
CA THR A 54 -3.49 4.04 26.86
C THR A 54 -4.88 3.49 27.15
N THR A 55 -4.98 2.25 27.64
CA THR A 55 -6.25 1.63 28.01
C THR A 55 -7.00 2.42 29.07
N LEU A 56 -6.29 2.86 30.12
CA LEU A 56 -6.87 3.65 31.20
C LEU A 56 -7.40 4.98 30.69
N PHE A 57 -6.59 5.72 29.93
CA PHE A 57 -6.99 7.02 29.39
C PHE A 57 -8.12 6.89 28.39
N GLU A 58 -8.15 5.86 27.54
CA GLU A 58 -9.28 5.60 26.63
C GLU A 58 -10.60 5.40 27.42
N LYS A 59 -10.58 4.60 28.49
CA LYS A 59 -11.78 4.42 29.36
C LYS A 59 -12.25 5.72 29.99
N ILE A 60 -11.30 6.55 30.47
CA ILE A 60 -11.63 7.85 31.08
C ILE A 60 -12.22 8.80 30.04
N ILE A 61 -11.55 8.97 28.88
CA ILE A 61 -11.95 9.93 27.84
C ILE A 61 -13.32 9.57 27.24
N PHE A 62 -13.56 8.27 27.00
CA PHE A 62 -14.81 7.81 26.39
C PHE A 62 -15.88 7.46 27.43
N SER A 63 -15.59 7.65 28.73
CA SER A 63 -16.49 7.33 29.86
C SER A 63 -17.08 5.92 29.71
N ASP A 64 -16.24 4.95 29.35
CA ASP A 64 -16.63 3.60 28.98
C ASP A 64 -15.89 2.59 29.86
N ASP A 65 -16.59 2.06 30.87
CA ASP A 65 -16.08 1.03 31.80
C ASP A 65 -16.36 -0.40 31.30
N ASN A 66 -17.05 -0.57 30.17
CA ASN A 66 -17.42 -1.86 29.62
C ASN A 66 -16.21 -2.57 28.99
N ASN A 67 -15.73 -3.61 29.68
CA ASN A 67 -14.58 -4.40 29.24
C ASN A 67 -14.80 -5.14 27.91
N ASP A 68 -16.02 -5.62 27.63
CA ASP A 68 -16.28 -6.34 26.38
C ASP A 68 -16.25 -5.41 25.17
N LYS A 69 -16.73 -4.19 25.35
CA LYS A 69 -16.65 -3.16 24.32
C LYS A 69 -15.21 -2.73 24.07
N TRP A 70 -14.42 -2.60 25.14
CA TRP A 70 -12.99 -2.32 25.02
C TRP A 70 -12.26 -3.46 24.30
N LYS A 71 -12.52 -4.73 24.67
CA LYS A 71 -11.94 -5.91 24.01
C LYS A 71 -12.24 -5.93 22.51
N LYS A 72 -13.47 -5.59 22.10
CA LYS A 72 -13.86 -5.50 20.68
C LYS A 72 -13.07 -4.41 19.95
N LYS A 73 -12.87 -3.24 20.57
CA LYS A 73 -12.05 -2.16 19.98
C LYS A 73 -10.59 -2.59 19.81
N GLU A 74 -10.00 -3.22 20.83
CA GLU A 74 -8.63 -3.70 20.79
C GLU A 74 -8.45 -4.81 19.73
N PHE A 75 -9.39 -5.74 19.63
CA PHE A 75 -9.42 -6.74 18.56
C PHE A 75 -9.41 -6.06 17.17
N GLN A 76 -10.30 -5.09 16.96
CA GLN A 76 -10.37 -4.35 15.70
C GLN A 76 -9.07 -3.58 15.40
N ARG A 77 -8.45 -2.98 16.41
CA ARG A 77 -7.16 -2.26 16.27
C ARG A 77 -6.05 -3.21 15.83
N GLN A 78 -5.96 -4.39 16.45
CA GLN A 78 -4.97 -5.41 16.08
C GLN A 78 -5.22 -5.93 14.66
N LEU A 79 -6.47 -6.18 14.31
CA LEU A 79 -6.88 -6.63 12.98
C LEU A 79 -6.54 -5.59 11.91
N GLN A 80 -6.84 -4.31 12.14
CA GLN A 80 -6.51 -3.22 11.22
C GLN A 80 -5.00 -3.08 11.00
N LYS A 81 -4.20 -3.18 12.08
CA LYS A 81 -2.73 -3.14 11.97
C LYS A 81 -2.20 -4.30 11.11
N THR A 82 -2.72 -5.50 11.34
CA THR A 82 -2.35 -6.71 10.61
C THR A 82 -2.76 -6.60 9.14
N LEU A 83 -3.98 -6.14 8.84
CA LEU A 83 -4.44 -5.90 7.48
C LEU A 83 -3.56 -4.87 6.77
N ALA A 84 -3.21 -3.76 7.43
CA ALA A 84 -2.35 -2.74 6.84
C ALA A 84 -0.97 -3.30 6.42
N ASN A 85 -0.40 -4.23 7.21
CA ASN A 85 0.85 -4.92 6.87
C ASN A 85 0.68 -5.84 5.67
N HIS A 86 -0.42 -6.62 5.59
CA HIS A 86 -0.71 -7.49 4.45
C HIS A 86 -0.95 -6.70 3.16
N ILE A 87 -1.65 -5.57 3.24
CA ILE A 87 -1.84 -4.67 2.09
C ILE A 87 -0.51 -4.05 1.63
N GLY A 88 0.38 -3.69 2.58
CA GLY A 88 1.73 -3.26 2.22
C GLY A 88 2.48 -4.33 1.41
N ARG A 89 2.45 -5.59 1.86
CA ARG A 89 3.08 -6.72 1.16
C ARG A 89 2.40 -7.03 -0.18
N PHE A 90 1.08 -6.93 -0.26
CA PHE A 90 0.32 -7.07 -1.50
C PHE A 90 0.85 -6.11 -2.60
N HIS A 91 1.03 -4.84 -2.28
CA HIS A 91 1.57 -3.88 -3.25
C HIS A 91 3.02 -4.17 -3.63
N GLN A 92 3.86 -4.60 -2.69
CA GLN A 92 5.22 -5.05 -3.01
C GLN A 92 5.21 -6.22 -3.98
N ASN A 93 4.41 -7.24 -3.71
CA ASN A 93 4.31 -8.44 -4.55
C ASN A 93 3.80 -8.09 -5.96
N LEU A 94 2.78 -7.23 -6.07
CA LEU A 94 2.28 -6.78 -7.38
C LEU A 94 3.37 -6.07 -8.19
N LEU A 95 4.14 -5.17 -7.57
CA LEU A 95 5.26 -4.49 -8.24
C LEU A 95 6.38 -5.46 -8.61
N CYS A 96 6.68 -6.44 -7.75
CA CYS A 96 7.67 -7.49 -8.02
C CYS A 96 7.22 -8.48 -9.12
N SER A 97 5.93 -8.58 -9.39
CA SER A 97 5.39 -9.44 -10.46
C SER A 97 5.41 -8.78 -11.85
N LEU A 98 5.69 -7.48 -11.93
CA LEU A 98 5.87 -6.80 -13.20
C LEU A 98 7.12 -7.30 -13.91
N GLN A 99 7.11 -7.24 -15.25
CA GLN A 99 8.20 -7.73 -16.08
C GLN A 99 9.53 -7.08 -15.68
N ASP A 100 10.56 -7.92 -15.51
CA ASP A 100 11.93 -7.53 -15.13
C ASP A 100 12.08 -6.92 -13.73
N CYS A 101 11.04 -6.99 -12.92
CA CYS A 101 11.03 -6.57 -11.52
C CYS A 101 11.02 -7.80 -10.59
N LYS A 102 11.70 -7.72 -9.46
CA LYS A 102 11.72 -8.77 -8.42
C LYS A 102 12.05 -8.18 -7.05
N GLU A 103 11.82 -8.97 -6.01
CA GLU A 103 12.40 -8.69 -4.69
C GLU A 103 13.93 -8.92 -4.77
N PRO A 104 14.77 -8.03 -4.24
CA PRO A 104 16.22 -8.22 -4.23
C PRO A 104 16.62 -9.46 -3.42
N ASP A 105 17.65 -10.18 -3.88
CA ASP A 105 18.13 -11.40 -3.23
C ASP A 105 18.79 -11.10 -1.86
N GLU A 106 19.38 -9.92 -1.70
CA GLU A 106 19.96 -9.45 -0.44
C GLU A 106 18.98 -8.50 0.28
N ARG A 107 19.00 -8.52 1.62
CA ARG A 107 18.23 -7.58 2.44
C ARG A 107 18.68 -6.15 2.17
N GLY A 108 17.86 -5.39 1.48
CA GLY A 108 18.15 -4.02 1.07
C GLY A 108 16.86 -3.26 0.78
N THR A 109 16.66 -2.95 -0.47
CA THR A 109 15.44 -2.30 -0.96
C THR A 109 14.31 -3.30 -1.14
N ASP A 110 13.07 -2.80 -1.31
CA ASP A 110 11.87 -3.66 -1.48
C ASP A 110 11.73 -4.19 -2.92
N LEU A 111 12.34 -3.51 -3.91
CA LEU A 111 12.19 -3.84 -5.33
C LEU A 111 13.46 -3.53 -6.11
N ILE A 112 13.79 -4.41 -7.08
CA ILE A 112 14.73 -4.14 -8.16
C ILE A 112 14.08 -4.43 -9.52
N CYS A 113 14.20 -3.49 -10.47
CA CYS A 113 13.84 -3.68 -11.88
C CYS A 113 15.11 -3.49 -12.74
N SER A 114 15.77 -4.60 -13.05
CA SER A 114 17.13 -4.60 -13.60
C SER A 114 17.22 -3.93 -14.98
N LYS A 115 16.31 -4.23 -15.91
CA LYS A 115 16.34 -3.60 -17.26
C LYS A 115 16.05 -2.11 -17.21
N LYS A 116 15.19 -1.66 -16.29
CA LYS A 116 14.86 -0.24 -16.11
C LYS A 116 15.88 0.49 -15.24
N LYS A 117 16.85 -0.24 -14.65
CA LYS A 117 17.87 0.27 -13.74
C LYS A 117 17.25 1.02 -12.55
N ILE A 118 16.32 0.38 -11.86
CA ILE A 118 15.55 0.95 -10.76
C ILE A 118 15.71 0.11 -9.50
N PHE A 119 15.92 0.78 -8.33
CA PHE A 119 15.65 0.27 -7.00
C PHE A 119 14.47 1.04 -6.39
N ALA A 120 13.65 0.39 -5.56
CA ALA A 120 12.60 1.09 -4.83
C ALA A 120 12.44 0.60 -3.39
N GLU A 121 12.12 1.55 -2.52
CA GLU A 121 11.54 1.35 -1.18
C GLU A 121 10.06 1.72 -1.26
N ILE A 122 9.17 0.85 -0.75
CA ILE A 122 7.72 0.97 -0.93
C ILE A 122 7.06 1.18 0.43
N LYS A 123 6.24 2.21 0.55
CA LYS A 123 5.45 2.51 1.74
C LYS A 123 3.96 2.58 1.40
N ASN A 124 3.13 1.92 2.20
CA ASN A 124 1.69 1.87 1.94
C ASN A 124 1.04 3.26 2.05
N LYS A 125 1.41 4.06 3.07
CA LYS A 125 0.81 5.40 3.30
C LYS A 125 1.89 6.41 3.65
N TRP A 126 1.75 7.65 3.17
CA TRP A 126 2.69 8.74 3.44
C TRP A 126 2.87 9.03 4.95
N ASN A 127 1.79 8.93 5.73
CA ASN A 127 1.82 9.21 7.17
C ASN A 127 2.27 8.02 8.05
N SER A 128 2.59 6.88 7.43
CA SER A 128 3.15 5.72 8.16
C SER A 128 4.68 5.79 8.31
N THR A 129 5.32 6.81 7.73
CA THR A 129 6.78 6.96 7.73
C THR A 129 7.17 8.14 8.61
N ASN A 130 7.87 7.86 9.71
CA ASN A 130 8.51 8.90 10.51
C ASN A 130 9.88 9.29 9.93
N ALA A 131 10.51 10.33 10.48
CA ALA A 131 11.77 10.88 9.97
C ALA A 131 12.92 9.87 10.00
N ASP A 132 13.01 9.02 11.04
CA ASP A 132 14.04 7.98 11.15
C ASP A 132 13.84 6.88 10.10
N SER A 133 12.60 6.45 9.90
CA SER A 133 12.23 5.48 8.88
C SER A 133 12.51 6.00 7.48
N LEU A 134 12.25 7.28 7.23
CA LEU A 134 12.52 7.93 5.94
C LEU A 134 14.03 8.01 5.68
N ALA A 135 14.82 8.41 6.68
CA ALA A 135 16.29 8.43 6.59
C ALA A 135 16.85 7.01 6.35
N GLY A 136 16.32 6.00 7.06
CA GLY A 136 16.69 4.61 6.85
C GLY A 136 16.37 4.10 5.43
N SER A 137 15.22 4.48 4.87
CA SER A 137 14.87 4.15 3.48
C SER A 137 15.81 4.85 2.48
N TYR A 138 16.19 6.10 2.75
CA TYR A 138 17.18 6.80 1.95
C TYR A 138 18.53 6.07 1.97
N ASP A 139 19.02 5.69 3.15
CA ASP A 139 20.31 5.01 3.33
C ASP A 139 20.36 3.65 2.60
N LYS A 140 19.24 2.90 2.59
CA LYS A 140 19.11 1.66 1.81
C LYS A 140 19.23 1.91 0.31
N LEU A 141 18.50 2.92 -0.21
CA LEU A 141 18.58 3.31 -1.62
C LEU A 141 20.00 3.78 -1.98
N GLU A 142 20.62 4.60 -1.16
CA GLU A 142 21.99 5.09 -1.36
C GLU A 142 23.00 3.93 -1.40
N LYS A 143 22.89 2.96 -0.48
CA LYS A 143 23.73 1.77 -0.46
C LYS A 143 23.57 0.94 -1.74
N ALA A 144 22.34 0.67 -2.18
CA ALA A 144 22.07 -0.06 -3.40
C ALA A 144 22.64 0.63 -4.65
N LEU A 145 22.53 1.96 -4.71
CA LEU A 145 23.07 2.78 -5.81
C LEU A 145 24.59 2.87 -5.79
N SER A 146 25.24 2.73 -4.65
CA SER A 146 26.72 2.76 -4.57
C SER A 146 27.33 1.60 -5.36
N SER A 147 26.71 0.43 -5.34
CA SER A 147 27.11 -0.72 -6.15
C SER A 147 26.56 -0.67 -7.58
N ASN A 148 25.58 0.19 -7.88
CA ASN A 148 24.90 0.30 -9.17
C ASN A 148 24.71 1.77 -9.57
N PRO A 149 25.78 2.50 -9.91
CA PRO A 149 25.73 3.97 -10.07
C PRO A 149 24.88 4.46 -11.26
N THR A 150 24.56 3.58 -12.22
CA THR A 150 23.68 3.89 -13.35
C THR A 150 22.19 3.75 -13.04
N PHE A 151 21.85 3.23 -11.86
CA PHE A 151 20.48 3.02 -11.43
C PHE A 151 19.91 4.28 -10.79
N LYS A 152 18.57 4.32 -10.68
CA LYS A 152 17.81 5.31 -9.91
C LYS A 152 17.13 4.65 -8.73
N GLY A 153 17.13 5.31 -7.59
CA GLY A 153 16.41 4.91 -6.39
C GLY A 153 15.08 5.65 -6.27
N TYR A 154 14.02 4.95 -5.94
CA TYR A 154 12.69 5.53 -5.72
C TYR A 154 12.16 5.20 -4.34
N PHE A 155 11.71 6.21 -3.62
CA PHE A 155 10.85 6.07 -2.46
C PHE A 155 9.41 6.19 -2.93
N VAL A 156 8.70 5.07 -2.96
CA VAL A 156 7.36 4.96 -3.53
C VAL A 156 6.32 4.99 -2.42
N THR A 157 5.36 5.91 -2.51
CA THR A 157 4.23 5.97 -1.59
C THR A 157 2.96 5.53 -2.31
N ILE A 158 2.33 4.43 -1.85
CA ILE A 158 1.12 3.88 -2.49
C ILE A 158 -0.05 4.86 -2.34
N ILE A 159 -0.33 5.29 -1.11
CA ILE A 159 -1.36 6.29 -0.80
C ILE A 159 -0.64 7.58 -0.39
N PRO A 160 -0.45 8.52 -1.32
CA PRO A 160 0.25 9.78 -1.07
C PRO A 160 -0.59 10.77 -0.26
N ASN A 161 0.02 11.85 0.19
CA ASN A 161 -0.69 12.96 0.84
C ASN A 161 -1.50 13.80 -0.15
N ASN A 162 -1.03 13.86 -1.40
CA ASN A 162 -1.66 14.56 -2.52
C ASN A 162 -1.83 13.57 -3.67
N SER A 163 -2.98 13.58 -4.31
CA SER A 163 -3.32 12.72 -5.43
C SER A 163 -2.67 13.11 -6.76
N GLU A 164 -2.04 14.29 -6.84
CA GLU A 164 -1.30 14.69 -8.04
C GLU A 164 -0.06 13.83 -8.27
N ASN A 165 0.22 13.52 -9.52
CA ASN A 165 1.43 12.81 -9.90
C ASN A 165 2.68 13.66 -9.62
N TYR A 166 3.62 13.10 -8.88
CA TYR A 166 4.88 13.75 -8.57
C TYR A 166 6.07 12.79 -8.68
N CYS A 167 7.22 13.35 -9.04
CA CYS A 167 8.50 12.67 -8.98
C CYS A 167 9.58 13.72 -8.68
N THR A 168 9.96 13.86 -7.43
CA THR A 168 10.86 14.90 -6.93
C THR A 168 12.04 14.31 -6.16
N PRO A 169 13.17 15.00 -6.00
CA PRO A 169 14.25 14.52 -5.15
C PRO A 169 13.76 14.22 -3.72
N LEU A 170 14.12 13.05 -3.20
CA LEU A 170 13.72 12.65 -1.84
C LEU A 170 14.39 13.55 -0.80
N ILE A 171 13.58 14.21 0.02
CA ILE A 171 14.02 15.08 1.11
C ILE A 171 13.73 14.40 2.45
N THR A 172 14.78 13.99 3.17
CA THR A 172 14.65 13.20 4.41
C THR A 172 14.27 14.01 5.64
N THR A 173 14.48 15.32 5.62
CA THR A 173 14.00 16.17 6.71
C THR A 173 13.30 17.40 6.18
N LYS A 174 12.06 17.54 6.55
CA LYS A 174 11.41 18.87 6.67
C LYS A 174 11.70 19.49 8.07
N ASN A 175 12.28 18.72 9.05
CA ASN A 175 12.43 19.13 10.43
C ASN A 175 13.68 18.56 11.15
N LYS A 176 14.64 19.43 11.43
CA LYS A 176 15.30 19.72 12.75
C LYS A 176 16.38 18.80 13.33
N LYS A 177 16.55 17.53 13.03
CA LYS A 177 17.68 16.75 13.57
C LYS A 177 18.71 16.49 12.48
N LYS A 178 19.95 17.00 12.65
CA LYS A 178 21.07 16.77 11.70
C LYS A 178 21.29 15.27 11.41
N SER A 179 21.05 14.39 12.39
CA SER A 179 21.21 12.94 12.25
C SER A 179 20.26 12.29 11.25
N GLN A 180 19.11 12.91 10.98
CA GLN A 180 18.09 12.41 10.04
C GLN A 180 18.21 13.04 8.65
N TRP A 181 19.04 14.11 8.52
CA TRP A 181 19.19 14.79 7.24
C TRP A 181 20.15 14.04 6.32
N ARG A 182 19.71 13.88 5.07
CA ARG A 182 20.54 13.37 3.98
C ARG A 182 20.55 14.39 2.86
N LYS A 183 21.72 14.62 2.28
CA LYS A 183 21.86 15.54 1.14
C LYS A 183 21.05 15.00 -0.04
N PRO A 184 20.04 15.74 -0.56
CA PRO A 184 19.26 15.28 -1.69
C PRO A 184 20.13 14.95 -2.90
N ARG A 185 19.84 13.85 -3.58
CA ARG A 185 20.53 13.40 -4.80
C ARG A 185 19.53 13.32 -5.96
N LYS A 186 19.99 13.68 -7.16
CA LYS A 186 19.17 13.63 -8.39
C LYS A 186 18.76 12.20 -8.80
N ASN A 187 19.43 11.19 -8.28
CA ASN A 187 19.13 9.77 -8.55
C ASN A 187 18.40 9.06 -7.41
N ILE A 188 18.00 9.76 -6.35
CA ILE A 188 17.14 9.27 -5.27
C ILE A 188 15.91 10.16 -5.22
N MET A 189 14.76 9.61 -5.64
CA MET A 189 13.54 10.36 -5.89
C MET A 189 12.41 9.86 -4.99
N GLU A 190 11.51 10.75 -4.61
CA GLU A 190 10.19 10.42 -4.06
C GLU A 190 9.16 10.44 -5.19
N ILE A 191 8.26 9.45 -5.22
CA ILE A 191 7.26 9.28 -6.26
C ILE A 191 5.99 8.67 -5.70
N ASN A 192 4.81 9.07 -6.17
CA ASN A 192 3.57 8.37 -5.87
C ASN A 192 3.44 7.09 -6.71
N ALA A 193 2.67 6.12 -6.21
CA ALA A 193 2.59 4.81 -6.85
C ALA A 193 1.95 4.86 -8.23
N GLU A 194 0.90 5.66 -8.46
CA GLU A 194 0.26 5.75 -9.79
C GLU A 194 1.29 6.10 -10.87
N PHE A 195 2.08 7.15 -10.62
CA PHE A 195 3.13 7.57 -11.55
C PHE A 195 4.30 6.57 -11.61
N PHE A 196 4.57 5.84 -10.51
CA PHE A 196 5.57 4.78 -10.51
C PHE A 196 5.16 3.58 -11.36
N TYR A 197 3.89 3.15 -11.25
CA TYR A 197 3.33 2.10 -12.13
C TYR A 197 3.39 2.53 -13.59
N GLU A 198 2.96 3.76 -13.92
CA GLU A 198 3.07 4.31 -15.28
C GLU A 198 4.51 4.27 -15.79
N LYS A 199 5.48 4.70 -14.96
CA LYS A 199 6.91 4.63 -15.31
C LYS A 199 7.41 3.21 -15.57
N LEU A 200 6.87 2.20 -14.86
CA LEU A 200 7.26 0.81 -15.04
C LEU A 200 6.56 0.14 -16.24
N THR A 201 5.36 0.55 -16.60
CA THR A 201 4.52 -0.16 -17.56
C THR A 201 4.17 0.66 -18.79
N ASN A 202 4.30 1.98 -18.76
CA ASN A 202 3.74 2.97 -19.68
C ASN A 202 2.19 3.00 -19.72
N GLU A 203 1.54 2.40 -18.69
CA GLU A 203 0.08 2.37 -18.57
C GLU A 203 -0.36 3.36 -17.50
N LYS A 204 -1.20 4.32 -17.89
CA LYS A 204 -1.85 5.25 -16.96
C LYS A 204 -2.97 4.54 -16.18
N ASN A 205 -3.29 5.07 -15.01
CA ASN A 205 -4.41 4.61 -14.18
C ASN A 205 -4.34 3.13 -13.75
N LEU A 206 -3.15 2.52 -13.78
CA LEU A 206 -3.00 1.10 -13.51
C LEU A 206 -3.37 0.72 -12.08
N LEU A 207 -2.96 1.52 -11.08
CA LEU A 207 -3.29 1.27 -9.68
C LEU A 207 -4.80 1.40 -9.42
N LYS A 208 -5.46 2.37 -10.04
CA LYS A 208 -6.91 2.53 -10.00
C LYS A 208 -7.62 1.34 -10.66
N SER A 209 -7.14 0.89 -11.81
CA SER A 209 -7.63 -0.32 -12.50
C SER A 209 -7.54 -1.56 -11.61
N ILE A 210 -6.42 -1.75 -10.91
CA ILE A 210 -6.24 -2.84 -9.95
C ILE A 210 -7.35 -2.78 -8.89
N TYR A 211 -7.59 -1.60 -8.30
CA TYR A 211 -8.63 -1.43 -7.28
C TYR A 211 -10.02 -1.86 -7.77
N TYR A 212 -10.44 -1.40 -8.95
CA TYR A 212 -11.77 -1.73 -9.49
C TYR A 212 -11.91 -3.19 -9.94
N ARG A 213 -10.81 -3.89 -10.21
CA ARG A 213 -10.83 -5.33 -10.56
C ARG A 213 -10.97 -6.24 -9.34
N ILE A 214 -10.55 -5.80 -8.14
CA ILE A 214 -10.58 -6.61 -6.91
C ILE A 214 -11.97 -7.21 -6.64
N PRO A 215 -13.10 -6.45 -6.64
CA PRO A 215 -14.41 -7.02 -6.39
C PRO A 215 -14.78 -8.16 -7.33
N ASN A 216 -14.55 -8.00 -8.63
CA ASN A 216 -14.87 -9.03 -9.63
C ASN A 216 -14.02 -10.30 -9.42
N ILE A 217 -12.74 -10.14 -9.12
CA ILE A 217 -11.85 -11.27 -8.83
C ILE A 217 -12.30 -11.99 -7.56
N VAL A 218 -12.67 -11.26 -6.50
CA VAL A 218 -13.16 -11.86 -5.25
C VAL A 218 -14.48 -12.59 -5.47
N LYS A 219 -15.39 -12.10 -6.32
CA LYS A 219 -16.63 -12.81 -6.71
C LYS A 219 -16.33 -14.17 -7.36
N ASN A 220 -15.26 -14.23 -8.17
CA ASN A 220 -14.83 -15.49 -8.80
C ASN A 220 -14.16 -16.46 -7.81
N ILE A 221 -13.43 -15.92 -6.81
CA ILE A 221 -12.80 -16.73 -5.76
C ILE A 221 -13.83 -17.28 -4.78
N ASP A 222 -14.82 -16.48 -4.38
CA ASP A 222 -15.82 -16.80 -3.38
C ASP A 222 -17.18 -16.20 -3.76
N SER A 223 -18.01 -17.03 -4.41
CA SER A 223 -19.34 -16.64 -4.87
C SER A 223 -20.30 -16.22 -3.75
N ASN A 224 -20.06 -16.67 -2.52
CA ASN A 224 -20.89 -16.29 -1.36
C ASN A 224 -20.73 -14.81 -0.98
N LYS A 225 -19.68 -14.15 -1.46
CA LYS A 225 -19.44 -12.72 -1.22
C LYS A 225 -20.08 -11.80 -2.27
N LYS A 226 -20.79 -12.34 -3.25
CA LYS A 226 -21.34 -11.56 -4.38
C LYS A 226 -22.21 -10.41 -3.91
N ASP A 227 -23.21 -10.66 -3.07
CA ASP A 227 -24.15 -9.63 -2.61
C ASP A 227 -23.46 -8.54 -1.78
N LEU A 228 -22.49 -8.93 -0.93
CA LEU A 228 -21.64 -7.98 -0.20
C LEU A 228 -20.87 -7.07 -1.15
N LEU A 229 -20.22 -7.66 -2.15
CA LEU A 229 -19.40 -6.91 -3.11
C LEU A 229 -20.24 -6.00 -4.01
N ASP A 230 -21.44 -6.45 -4.43
CA ASP A 230 -22.38 -5.64 -5.17
C ASP A 230 -22.86 -4.42 -4.37
N ASN A 231 -22.99 -4.55 -3.04
CA ASN A 231 -23.30 -3.43 -2.16
C ASN A 231 -22.11 -2.48 -1.98
N ILE A 232 -20.89 -3.00 -1.82
CA ILE A 232 -19.66 -2.20 -1.74
C ILE A 232 -19.45 -1.39 -3.04
N GLU A 233 -19.66 -1.99 -4.20
CA GLU A 233 -19.52 -1.29 -5.50
C GLU A 233 -20.52 -0.14 -5.68
N LYS A 234 -21.68 -0.20 -5.02
CA LYS A 234 -22.71 0.85 -5.03
C LYS A 234 -22.45 1.95 -4.01
N ASP A 235 -21.59 1.70 -3.02
CA ASP A 235 -21.26 2.66 -1.98
C ASP A 235 -20.34 3.76 -2.51
N THR A 236 -20.90 4.96 -2.63
CA THR A 236 -20.18 6.13 -3.14
C THR A 236 -19.02 6.57 -2.23
N SER A 237 -19.02 6.20 -0.95
CA SER A 237 -17.96 6.56 -0.02
C SER A 237 -16.63 5.86 -0.37
N PHE A 238 -16.66 4.62 -0.86
CA PHE A 238 -15.46 3.93 -1.31
C PHE A 238 -14.83 4.60 -2.53
N ASN A 239 -15.65 5.00 -3.51
CA ASN A 239 -15.18 5.76 -4.66
C ASN A 239 -14.60 7.12 -4.25
N TYR A 240 -15.24 7.82 -3.31
CA TYR A 240 -14.71 9.07 -2.78
C TYR A 240 -13.31 8.90 -2.17
N PHE A 241 -13.09 7.87 -1.35
CA PHE A 241 -11.77 7.62 -0.75
C PHE A 241 -10.72 7.24 -1.79
N LEU A 242 -11.09 6.47 -2.82
CA LEU A 242 -10.19 6.14 -3.91
C LEU A 242 -9.74 7.40 -4.66
N LEU A 243 -10.70 8.22 -5.11
CA LEU A 243 -10.41 9.43 -5.87
C LEU A 243 -9.64 10.46 -5.04
N LYS A 244 -9.94 10.57 -3.75
CA LYS A 244 -9.18 11.41 -2.82
C LYS A 244 -7.73 10.95 -2.68
N ALA A 245 -7.48 9.64 -2.70
CA ALA A 245 -6.15 9.07 -2.53
C ALA A 245 -5.31 9.07 -3.82
N LEU A 246 -5.93 8.76 -4.95
CA LEU A 246 -5.23 8.50 -6.23
C LEU A 246 -5.60 9.49 -7.35
N GLY A 247 -6.47 10.47 -7.09
CA GLY A 247 -6.93 11.44 -8.08
C GLY A 247 -7.96 10.88 -9.07
N ASN A 248 -8.45 11.74 -9.94
CA ASN A 248 -9.33 11.36 -11.04
C ASN A 248 -8.58 10.49 -12.08
N PHE A 249 -9.34 9.79 -12.93
CA PHE A 249 -8.75 9.14 -14.09
C PHE A 249 -8.22 10.18 -15.07
N GLU A 250 -7.00 9.99 -15.54
CA GLU A 250 -6.42 10.78 -16.63
C GLU A 250 -6.80 10.13 -17.96
N ASP A 251 -7.20 10.96 -18.92
CA ASP A 251 -7.52 10.53 -20.29
C ASP A 251 -6.27 10.13 -21.06
#